data_82f6ca53051e14c9adcf6e6e8f325a24
#
_entry.id   82f6ca53051e14c9adcf6e6e8f325a24
#
_cell.length_a   1.000
_cell.length_b   1.000
_cell.length_c   1.000
_cell.angle_alpha   90.00
_cell.angle_beta   90.00
_cell.angle_gamma   90.00
#
_symmetry.space_group_name_H-M   'P 1'
#
loop_
_entity.id
_entity.type
_entity.pdbx_description
1 polymer ?
#
loop_
_entity_poly.entity_id
_entity_poly.type
_entity_poly.pdbx_seq_one_letter_code
_entity_poly.pdbx_strand_id
1 'polypeptide(L)'
;MKNRIIDTDVLIIGGGTAGCFAGITLGGKKDLDVLIVEKANIVRSGCLAAGVNAINAYITKGRVPQDYVDYCKKDADGIVREDLLLSMSERLNHVTKIMEDLGLVILKDENGEYVARGNRNIKINGENIKPILADAVKKQDNVTVINHLNITDFIVENNKIKGAYGFDVNNAEFYEINAKAVLVATGGAAGLYRPNNPGFSRHKMWYPPFNTGAGYAMGINAGAEMTTFEMRFIALRCKDTIAPTGTIAQGVPAKQLNSNGEVYENKYGLTTSQRLYGTVTENREGRGPCYLGTKGISREQEEDLYKAYLNMAPSQTLKWLEAAGGPSEENVEIEGTEPYIVGGHTASGYWVDNNRETTIHGLYAAGDVAGGCPQKYVTGALAEGEIAAQAIAERLEGSGKGFVVNEVADSELSENAFAKKSEYERFLNNKQGLVDIEQTEEAMQKIMDQYAGGISTDYQYNEARLELADEKIKFLEQSIDNLAAQDADDLLRIYEIRERLTVCRSVIAHLKARKETRWHSFAENMDYPAKSDDWLKYVNSRKENGEIKIIIRDLVRGGDSYEHSDK
;
A
#
# COMPACT_ATOMS: atom_id res chain seq x y z
N MET A 1 14.64 26.00 12.02
CA MET A 1 14.19 25.57 10.68
C MET A 1 13.79 26.80 9.88
N LYS A 2 14.07 26.86 8.57
CA LYS A 2 13.46 27.88 7.67
C LYS A 2 12.02 27.48 7.38
N ASN A 3 11.17 28.46 7.04
CA ASN A 3 9.76 28.22 6.77
C ASN A 3 9.41 28.55 5.33
N ARG A 4 8.59 27.68 4.72
CA ARG A 4 8.02 27.90 3.41
C ARG A 4 6.50 27.71 3.47
N ILE A 5 5.77 28.69 2.96
CA ILE A 5 4.32 28.58 2.74
C ILE A 5 4.09 28.44 1.23
N ILE A 6 3.33 27.42 0.86
CA ILE A 6 2.94 27.16 -0.53
C ILE A 6 1.41 27.23 -0.63
N ASP A 7 0.93 28.00 -1.60
CA ASP A 7 -0.48 27.98 -1.99
C ASP A 7 -0.61 27.27 -3.34
N THR A 8 -1.55 26.33 -3.45
CA THR A 8 -1.85 25.59 -4.68
C THR A 8 -3.35 25.27 -4.73
N ASP A 9 -3.90 24.94 -5.89
CA ASP A 9 -5.28 24.50 -5.99
C ASP A 9 -5.44 23.05 -5.56
N VAL A 10 -4.53 22.18 -6.02
CA VAL A 10 -4.55 20.75 -5.72
C VAL A 10 -3.18 20.30 -5.18
N LEU A 11 -3.19 19.66 -4.03
CA LEU A 11 -2.02 18.98 -3.47
C LEU A 11 -2.16 17.47 -3.67
N ILE A 12 -1.21 16.84 -4.33
CA ILE A 12 -1.06 15.38 -4.43
C ILE A 12 0.09 14.94 -3.54
N ILE A 13 -0.20 14.11 -2.54
CA ILE A 13 0.81 13.59 -1.61
C ILE A 13 1.20 12.17 -2.04
N GLY A 14 2.43 12.03 -2.55
CA GLY A 14 2.98 10.79 -3.08
C GLY A 14 2.98 10.74 -4.60
N GLY A 15 4.16 10.74 -5.19
CA GLY A 15 4.40 10.63 -6.63
C GLY A 15 4.49 9.16 -7.12
N GLY A 16 3.73 8.25 -6.51
CA GLY A 16 3.59 6.85 -6.93
C GLY A 16 2.74 6.69 -8.20
N THR A 17 2.24 5.48 -8.44
CA THR A 17 1.42 5.16 -9.62
C THR A 17 0.17 6.04 -9.71
N ALA A 18 -0.65 6.06 -8.65
CA ALA A 18 -1.90 6.81 -8.61
C ALA A 18 -1.65 8.33 -8.66
N GLY A 19 -0.68 8.83 -7.88
CA GLY A 19 -0.37 10.25 -7.82
C GLY A 19 0.18 10.80 -9.12
N CYS A 20 1.08 10.07 -9.81
CA CYS A 20 1.55 10.46 -11.14
C CYS A 20 0.40 10.52 -12.15
N PHE A 21 -0.48 9.50 -12.17
CA PHE A 21 -1.56 9.45 -13.13
C PHE A 21 -2.63 10.52 -12.87
N ALA A 22 -2.90 10.81 -11.59
CA ALA A 22 -3.74 11.95 -11.22
C ALA A 22 -3.14 13.28 -11.68
N GLY A 23 -1.83 13.47 -11.50
CA GLY A 23 -1.12 14.65 -12.01
C GLY A 23 -1.20 14.79 -13.54
N ILE A 24 -1.06 13.69 -14.28
CA ILE A 24 -1.23 13.67 -15.74
C ILE A 24 -2.67 14.06 -16.13
N THR A 25 -3.67 13.52 -15.44
CA THR A 25 -5.09 13.80 -15.69
C THR A 25 -5.44 15.27 -15.42
N LEU A 26 -4.93 15.82 -14.30
CA LEU A 26 -5.11 17.24 -13.95
C LEU A 26 -4.27 18.18 -14.83
N GLY A 27 -3.18 17.69 -15.42
CA GLY A 27 -2.37 18.42 -16.37
C GLY A 27 -3.12 18.95 -17.58
N GLY A 28 -4.23 18.30 -17.97
CA GLY A 28 -5.16 18.79 -19.00
C GLY A 28 -6.07 19.95 -18.56
N LYS A 29 -6.07 20.32 -17.27
CA LYS A 29 -6.94 21.36 -16.67
C LYS A 29 -6.13 22.62 -16.38
N LYS A 30 -5.90 23.45 -17.38
CA LYS A 30 -5.00 24.62 -17.35
C LYS A 30 -5.39 25.74 -16.37
N ASP A 31 -6.61 25.69 -15.85
CA ASP A 31 -7.13 26.62 -14.84
C ASP A 31 -6.85 26.22 -13.41
N LEU A 32 -6.18 25.07 -13.19
CA LEU A 32 -5.81 24.56 -11.88
C LEU A 32 -4.30 24.41 -11.78
N ASP A 33 -3.71 24.90 -10.69
CA ASP A 33 -2.32 24.60 -10.32
C ASP A 33 -2.24 23.39 -9.41
N VAL A 34 -1.40 22.44 -9.78
CA VAL A 34 -1.24 21.16 -9.10
C VAL A 34 0.17 21.02 -8.55
N LEU A 35 0.28 20.71 -7.27
CA LEU A 35 1.53 20.38 -6.62
C LEU A 35 1.58 18.90 -6.28
N ILE A 36 2.57 18.18 -6.78
CA ILE A 36 2.90 16.82 -6.33
C ILE A 36 4.08 16.89 -5.38
N VAL A 37 3.92 16.37 -4.18
CA VAL A 37 5.01 16.22 -3.20
C VAL A 37 5.38 14.76 -3.04
N GLU A 38 6.68 14.48 -3.08
CA GLU A 38 7.23 13.13 -3.01
C GLU A 38 8.34 13.06 -1.94
N LYS A 39 8.23 12.11 -1.02
CA LYS A 39 9.21 11.91 0.05
C LYS A 39 10.60 11.54 -0.49
N ALA A 40 10.65 10.74 -1.55
CA ALA A 40 11.88 10.36 -2.24
C ALA A 40 12.05 11.14 -3.55
N ASN A 41 12.12 10.46 -4.68
CA ASN A 41 12.20 11.07 -6.00
C ASN A 41 11.16 10.47 -6.94
N ILE A 42 10.34 11.32 -7.55
CA ILE A 42 9.24 10.91 -8.41
C ILE A 42 9.66 9.99 -9.56
N VAL A 43 10.91 10.06 -10.02
CA VAL A 43 11.40 9.23 -11.14
C VAL A 43 11.41 7.74 -10.77
N ARG A 44 11.77 7.41 -9.50
CA ARG A 44 11.85 6.03 -9.04
C ARG A 44 11.46 5.91 -7.57
N SER A 45 10.18 6.10 -7.25
CA SER A 45 9.63 5.95 -5.90
C SER A 45 8.45 5.00 -5.87
N GLY A 46 8.10 4.52 -4.68
CA GLY A 46 6.96 3.65 -4.41
C GLY A 46 7.14 2.21 -4.93
N CYS A 47 6.05 1.46 -4.89
CA CYS A 47 6.04 0.03 -5.23
C CYS A 47 6.44 -0.25 -6.69
N LEU A 48 6.18 0.70 -7.59
CA LEU A 48 6.48 0.55 -9.01
C LEU A 48 7.92 0.89 -9.40
N ALA A 49 8.76 1.31 -8.44
CA ALA A 49 10.14 1.73 -8.69
C ALA A 49 11.02 0.63 -9.32
N ALA A 50 10.77 -0.63 -8.96
CA ALA A 50 11.49 -1.80 -9.50
C ALA A 50 11.01 -2.23 -10.90
N GLY A 51 9.91 -1.65 -11.40
CA GLY A 51 9.24 -2.11 -12.61
C GLY A 51 8.43 -3.39 -12.39
N VAL A 52 7.73 -3.80 -13.45
CA VAL A 52 6.91 -5.03 -13.46
C VAL A 52 6.92 -5.65 -14.86
N ASN A 53 6.70 -6.95 -14.97
CA ASN A 53 6.68 -7.68 -16.24
C ASN A 53 5.28 -8.00 -16.77
N ALA A 54 4.25 -7.57 -16.06
CA ALA A 54 2.86 -7.70 -16.47
C ALA A 54 2.01 -6.60 -15.84
N ILE A 55 0.99 -6.15 -16.56
CA ILE A 55 -0.09 -5.35 -15.99
C ILE A 55 -1.16 -6.32 -15.50
N ASN A 56 -1.43 -6.27 -14.21
CA ASN A 56 -2.49 -7.03 -13.56
C ASN A 56 -3.79 -6.22 -13.61
N ALA A 57 -4.91 -6.89 -13.35
CA ALA A 57 -6.23 -6.26 -13.34
C ALA A 57 -6.63 -5.67 -14.72
N TYR A 58 -6.18 -6.26 -15.81
CA TYR A 58 -6.58 -5.93 -17.17
C TYR A 58 -7.78 -6.79 -17.59
N ILE A 59 -8.77 -6.20 -18.25
CA ILE A 59 -9.93 -6.94 -18.77
C ILE A 59 -9.54 -7.56 -20.10
N THR A 60 -9.23 -8.86 -20.09
CA THR A 60 -8.79 -9.61 -21.28
C THR A 60 -9.92 -9.82 -22.26
N LYS A 61 -9.58 -10.09 -23.54
CA LYS A 61 -10.56 -10.32 -24.61
C LYS A 61 -11.58 -11.41 -24.22
N GLY A 62 -12.88 -11.14 -24.42
CA GLY A 62 -13.98 -12.04 -24.05
C GLY A 62 -14.39 -11.96 -22.59
N ARG A 63 -13.82 -11.04 -21.81
CA ARG A 63 -14.19 -10.72 -20.43
C ARG A 63 -14.85 -9.34 -20.35
N VAL A 64 -15.56 -9.13 -19.25
CA VAL A 64 -16.22 -7.84 -18.94
C VAL A 64 -15.77 -7.36 -17.55
N PRO A 65 -15.90 -6.07 -17.23
CA PRO A 65 -15.56 -5.52 -15.91
C PRO A 65 -16.16 -6.29 -14.73
N GLN A 66 -17.38 -6.79 -14.87
CA GLN A 66 -18.06 -7.58 -13.84
C GLN A 66 -17.31 -8.89 -13.50
N ASP A 67 -16.67 -9.56 -14.48
CA ASP A 67 -15.86 -10.77 -14.22
C ASP A 67 -14.72 -10.48 -13.23
N TYR A 68 -14.17 -9.25 -13.28
CA TYR A 68 -13.13 -8.82 -12.36
C TYR A 68 -13.69 -8.57 -10.95
N VAL A 69 -14.85 -7.93 -10.85
CA VAL A 69 -15.56 -7.74 -9.58
C VAL A 69 -15.87 -9.08 -8.90
N ASP A 70 -16.40 -10.03 -9.66
CA ASP A 70 -16.76 -11.36 -9.17
C ASP A 70 -15.52 -12.14 -8.69
N TYR A 71 -14.40 -12.01 -9.41
CA TYR A 71 -13.14 -12.60 -8.98
C TYR A 71 -12.64 -12.00 -7.66
N CYS A 72 -12.61 -10.68 -7.54
CA CYS A 72 -12.17 -10.00 -6.31
C CYS A 72 -13.07 -10.33 -5.13
N LYS A 73 -14.38 -10.37 -5.35
CA LYS A 73 -15.36 -10.77 -4.33
C LYS A 73 -15.13 -12.20 -3.83
N LYS A 74 -14.84 -13.13 -4.74
CA LYS A 74 -14.53 -14.52 -4.40
C LYS A 74 -13.22 -14.64 -3.61
N ASP A 75 -12.17 -13.94 -4.02
CA ASP A 75 -10.86 -13.96 -3.36
C ASP A 75 -10.93 -13.32 -1.97
N ALA A 76 -11.74 -12.27 -1.82
CA ALA A 76 -11.97 -11.53 -0.59
C ALA A 76 -13.07 -12.12 0.31
N ASP A 77 -13.56 -13.32 -0.02
CA ASP A 77 -14.61 -14.00 0.72
C ASP A 77 -15.86 -13.12 1.01
N GLY A 78 -16.23 -12.30 0.01
CA GLY A 78 -17.41 -11.46 -0.02
C GLY A 78 -17.26 -10.03 0.53
N ILE A 79 -16.16 -9.70 1.21
CA ILE A 79 -15.98 -8.38 1.84
C ILE A 79 -15.21 -7.46 0.91
N VAL A 80 -15.92 -6.84 -0.02
CA VAL A 80 -15.39 -5.85 -0.97
C VAL A 80 -16.42 -4.76 -1.23
N ARG A 81 -15.97 -3.62 -1.70
CA ARG A 81 -16.80 -2.54 -2.24
C ARG A 81 -17.06 -2.82 -3.72
N GLU A 82 -18.19 -3.47 -4.04
CA GLU A 82 -18.54 -3.86 -5.41
C GLU A 82 -18.70 -2.62 -6.32
N ASP A 83 -19.23 -1.53 -5.80
CA ASP A 83 -19.38 -0.24 -6.49
C ASP A 83 -18.02 0.36 -6.90
N LEU A 84 -17.07 0.40 -5.97
CA LEU A 84 -15.72 0.89 -6.25
C LEU A 84 -14.95 -0.02 -7.22
N LEU A 85 -15.09 -1.33 -7.07
CA LEU A 85 -14.48 -2.30 -7.98
C LEU A 85 -15.01 -2.16 -9.39
N LEU A 86 -16.32 -1.95 -9.56
CA LEU A 86 -16.93 -1.78 -10.88
C LEU A 86 -16.46 -0.49 -11.55
N SER A 87 -16.57 0.66 -10.86
CA SER A 87 -16.13 1.96 -11.40
C SER A 87 -14.65 2.00 -11.77
N MET A 88 -13.81 1.25 -11.03
CA MET A 88 -12.40 1.07 -11.33
C MET A 88 -12.20 0.14 -12.54
N SER A 89 -12.87 -1.03 -12.55
CA SER A 89 -12.64 -2.05 -13.59
C SER A 89 -13.07 -1.61 -14.98
N GLU A 90 -14.07 -0.75 -15.09
CA GLU A 90 -14.51 -0.12 -16.34
C GLU A 90 -13.42 0.75 -16.99
N ARG A 91 -12.43 1.22 -16.21
CA ARG A 91 -11.34 2.08 -16.69
C ARG A 91 -10.02 1.35 -16.97
N LEU A 92 -9.88 0.09 -16.56
CA LEU A 92 -8.60 -0.63 -16.61
C LEU A 92 -7.98 -0.67 -18.01
N ASN A 93 -8.78 -0.97 -19.03
CA ASN A 93 -8.29 -1.02 -20.41
C ASN A 93 -8.00 0.37 -20.98
N HIS A 94 -8.78 1.38 -20.60
CA HIS A 94 -8.57 2.77 -20.99
C HIS A 94 -7.24 3.30 -20.48
N VAL A 95 -6.97 3.18 -19.18
CA VAL A 95 -5.70 3.68 -18.60
C VAL A 95 -4.48 2.90 -19.10
N THR A 96 -4.66 1.60 -19.43
CA THR A 96 -3.63 0.79 -20.08
C THR A 96 -3.27 1.34 -21.46
N LYS A 97 -4.28 1.74 -22.25
CA LYS A 97 -4.06 2.35 -23.55
C LYS A 97 -3.32 3.68 -23.45
N ILE A 98 -3.65 4.51 -22.47
CA ILE A 98 -2.92 5.76 -22.19
C ILE A 98 -1.45 5.44 -21.88
N MET A 99 -1.18 4.41 -21.07
CA MET A 99 0.21 4.01 -20.76
C MET A 99 0.98 3.55 -22.00
N GLU A 100 0.34 2.82 -22.92
CA GLU A 100 0.94 2.45 -24.20
C GLU A 100 1.26 3.70 -25.04
N ASP A 101 0.34 4.65 -25.12
CA ASP A 101 0.52 5.91 -25.85
C ASP A 101 1.64 6.80 -25.23
N LEU A 102 1.86 6.68 -23.92
CA LEU A 102 2.99 7.33 -23.22
C LEU A 102 4.33 6.62 -23.44
N GLY A 103 4.32 5.43 -24.09
CA GLY A 103 5.54 4.71 -24.44
C GLY A 103 5.79 3.41 -23.65
N LEU A 104 4.82 2.93 -22.87
CA LEU A 104 4.93 1.62 -22.24
C LEU A 104 4.90 0.52 -23.31
N VAL A 105 5.91 -0.33 -23.33
CA VAL A 105 5.99 -1.45 -24.27
C VAL A 105 5.12 -2.60 -23.80
N ILE A 106 4.00 -2.83 -24.49
CA ILE A 106 3.11 -3.96 -24.25
C ILE A 106 3.40 -5.02 -25.32
N LEU A 107 3.59 -6.28 -24.92
CA LEU A 107 3.88 -7.36 -25.84
C LEU A 107 2.64 -7.72 -26.66
N LYS A 108 2.84 -7.88 -27.98
CA LYS A 108 1.78 -8.23 -28.92
C LYS A 108 2.14 -9.54 -29.65
N ASP A 109 1.12 -10.30 -29.97
CA ASP A 109 1.24 -11.50 -30.80
C ASP A 109 1.36 -11.14 -32.31
N GLU A 110 1.43 -12.14 -33.14
CA GLU A 110 1.51 -12.01 -34.61
C GLU A 110 0.30 -11.31 -35.25
N ASN A 111 -0.84 -11.28 -34.55
CA ASN A 111 -2.07 -10.61 -34.98
C ASN A 111 -2.17 -9.17 -34.45
N GLY A 112 -1.18 -8.72 -33.67
CA GLY A 112 -1.17 -7.41 -33.03
C GLY A 112 -2.02 -7.31 -31.76
N GLU A 113 -2.52 -8.41 -31.22
CA GLU A 113 -3.28 -8.48 -29.98
C GLU A 113 -2.33 -8.56 -28.78
N TYR A 114 -2.74 -8.01 -27.62
CA TYR A 114 -1.93 -8.08 -26.40
C TYR A 114 -1.74 -9.52 -25.91
N VAL A 115 -0.50 -9.89 -25.60
CA VAL A 115 -0.18 -11.21 -25.07
C VAL A 115 -0.70 -11.35 -23.65
N ALA A 116 -1.77 -12.15 -23.50
CA ALA A 116 -2.37 -12.42 -22.20
C ALA A 116 -1.48 -13.34 -21.34
N ARG A 117 -1.52 -13.13 -20.01
CA ARG A 117 -0.99 -14.05 -19.00
C ARG A 117 -2.11 -14.38 -18.02
N GLY A 118 -2.74 -15.54 -18.21
CA GLY A 118 -3.98 -15.89 -17.50
C GLY A 118 -5.16 -15.03 -17.94
N ASN A 119 -6.11 -14.84 -17.05
CA ASN A 119 -7.42 -14.23 -17.38
C ASN A 119 -7.54 -12.73 -17.09
N ARG A 120 -6.51 -12.09 -16.51
CA ARG A 120 -6.57 -10.71 -15.98
C ARG A 120 -5.28 -9.93 -16.19
N ASN A 121 -4.32 -10.48 -16.92
CA ASN A 121 -3.01 -9.88 -17.06
C ASN A 121 -2.59 -9.85 -18.52
N ILE A 122 -1.80 -8.85 -18.88
CA ILE A 122 -1.06 -8.79 -20.14
C ILE A 122 0.43 -8.61 -19.87
N LYS A 123 1.27 -9.14 -20.77
CA LYS A 123 2.73 -9.07 -20.66
C LYS A 123 3.25 -7.70 -21.13
N ILE A 124 4.18 -7.13 -20.37
CA ILE A 124 4.83 -5.86 -20.71
C ILE A 124 6.34 -5.92 -20.45
N ASN A 125 7.06 -4.97 -21.05
CA ASN A 125 8.41 -4.60 -20.65
C ASN A 125 8.33 -3.35 -19.76
N GLY A 126 8.08 -3.55 -18.47
CA GLY A 126 7.72 -2.50 -17.54
C GLY A 126 8.84 -2.00 -16.65
N GLU A 127 10.12 -2.20 -17.01
CA GLU A 127 11.26 -1.68 -16.25
C GLU A 127 11.23 -0.15 -16.12
N ASN A 128 10.76 0.53 -17.17
CA ASN A 128 10.69 1.98 -17.27
C ASN A 128 9.30 2.56 -17.01
N ILE A 129 8.35 1.78 -16.53
CA ILE A 129 6.97 2.24 -16.32
C ILE A 129 6.93 3.45 -15.36
N LYS A 130 7.75 3.47 -14.32
CA LYS A 130 7.80 4.59 -13.37
C LYS A 130 8.46 5.83 -13.96
N PRO A 131 9.63 5.78 -14.62
CA PRO A 131 10.18 6.89 -15.42
C PRO A 131 9.20 7.44 -16.48
N ILE A 132 8.47 6.58 -17.21
CA ILE A 132 7.45 7.00 -18.19
C ILE A 132 6.39 7.89 -17.53
N LEU A 133 5.85 7.46 -16.38
CA LEU A 133 4.89 8.26 -15.61
C LEU A 133 5.48 9.59 -15.14
N ALA A 134 6.69 9.58 -14.59
CA ALA A 134 7.34 10.78 -14.09
C ALA A 134 7.64 11.79 -15.21
N ASP A 135 8.06 11.31 -16.38
CA ASP A 135 8.32 12.16 -17.54
C ASP A 135 7.01 12.73 -18.14
N ALA A 136 5.91 11.95 -18.09
CA ALA A 136 4.60 12.44 -18.49
C ALA A 136 4.08 13.54 -17.55
N VAL A 137 4.29 13.41 -16.24
CA VAL A 137 3.98 14.46 -15.25
C VAL A 137 4.78 15.74 -15.53
N LYS A 138 6.09 15.63 -15.74
CA LYS A 138 6.97 16.79 -16.00
C LYS A 138 6.64 17.56 -17.27
N LYS A 139 5.92 16.97 -18.21
CA LYS A 139 5.44 17.62 -19.43
C LYS A 139 4.17 18.46 -19.24
N GLN A 140 3.56 18.41 -18.05
CA GLN A 140 2.36 19.18 -17.75
C GLN A 140 2.76 20.57 -17.24
N ASP A 141 2.37 21.63 -17.95
CA ASP A 141 2.76 23.02 -17.66
C ASP A 141 2.23 23.53 -16.31
N ASN A 142 1.08 22.99 -15.85
CA ASN A 142 0.41 23.37 -14.60
C ASN A 142 0.68 22.41 -13.43
N VAL A 143 1.63 21.48 -13.57
CA VAL A 143 1.99 20.53 -12.51
C VAL A 143 3.43 20.77 -12.03
N THR A 144 3.55 21.18 -10.78
CA THR A 144 4.84 21.33 -10.10
C THR A 144 5.13 20.08 -9.25
N VAL A 145 6.40 19.64 -9.23
CA VAL A 145 6.85 18.50 -8.42
C VAL A 145 7.91 18.96 -7.42
N ILE A 146 7.71 18.67 -6.15
CA ILE A 146 8.73 18.82 -5.10
C ILE A 146 9.09 17.43 -4.58
N ASN A 147 10.33 17.03 -4.81
CA ASN A 147 10.92 15.81 -4.26
C ASN A 147 11.53 16.08 -2.89
N HIS A 148 11.79 15.03 -2.11
CA HIS A 148 12.42 15.08 -0.79
C HIS A 148 11.61 15.87 0.23
N LEU A 149 10.27 15.87 0.10
CA LEU A 149 9.36 16.53 1.03
C LEU A 149 8.47 15.48 1.72
N ASN A 150 8.68 15.29 3.02
CA ASN A 150 7.88 14.40 3.86
C ASN A 150 6.70 15.15 4.46
N ILE A 151 5.48 14.73 4.12
CA ILE A 151 4.24 15.27 4.72
C ILE A 151 3.87 14.43 5.94
N THR A 152 3.54 15.10 7.03
CA THR A 152 3.29 14.45 8.33
C THR A 152 1.87 14.59 8.84
N ASP A 153 1.18 15.69 8.49
CA ASP A 153 -0.15 15.99 9.04
C ASP A 153 -0.99 16.77 8.03
N PHE A 154 -2.31 16.55 8.06
CA PHE A 154 -3.27 17.37 7.35
C PHE A 154 -3.65 18.61 8.14
N ILE A 155 -3.95 19.68 7.41
CA ILE A 155 -4.63 20.86 7.96
C ILE A 155 -6.13 20.66 7.70
N VAL A 156 -6.91 20.44 8.76
CA VAL A 156 -8.35 20.20 8.67
C VAL A 156 -9.09 21.18 9.57
N GLU A 157 -10.08 21.86 9.00
CA GLU A 157 -10.97 22.78 9.73
C GLU A 157 -12.43 22.43 9.43
N ASN A 158 -13.23 22.24 10.46
CA ASN A 158 -14.66 21.93 10.33
C ASN A 158 -14.93 20.76 9.35
N ASN A 159 -14.18 19.66 9.51
CA ASN A 159 -14.23 18.47 8.64
C ASN A 159 -13.92 18.74 7.18
N LYS A 160 -13.19 19.80 6.87
CA LYS A 160 -12.76 20.16 5.50
C LYS A 160 -11.25 20.30 5.43
N ILE A 161 -10.65 19.69 4.41
CA ILE A 161 -9.22 19.81 4.15
C ILE A 161 -8.87 21.26 3.78
N LYS A 162 -7.71 21.72 4.25
CA LYS A 162 -7.12 23.03 3.94
C LYS A 162 -5.71 22.92 3.40
N GLY A 163 -5.06 21.77 3.60
CA GLY A 163 -3.68 21.56 3.19
C GLY A 163 -2.96 20.53 4.06
N ALA A 164 -1.66 20.69 4.18
CA ALA A 164 -0.80 19.78 4.93
C ALA A 164 0.46 20.46 5.46
N TYR A 165 1.05 19.87 6.51
CA TYR A 165 2.37 20.22 7.04
C TYR A 165 3.40 19.15 6.69
N GLY A 166 4.65 19.57 6.51
CA GLY A 166 5.75 18.67 6.26
C GLY A 166 7.11 19.32 6.48
N PHE A 167 8.15 18.55 6.16
CA PHE A 167 9.52 19.03 6.19
C PHE A 167 10.37 18.41 5.06
N ASP A 168 11.36 19.16 4.59
CA ASP A 168 12.35 18.66 3.63
C ASP A 168 13.28 17.64 4.30
N VAL A 169 13.44 16.46 3.68
CA VAL A 169 14.19 15.34 4.26
C VAL A 169 15.71 15.50 4.22
N ASN A 170 16.23 16.52 3.50
CA ASN A 170 17.67 16.78 3.41
C ASN A 170 18.14 17.82 4.43
N ASN A 171 17.31 18.85 4.69
CA ASN A 171 17.72 20.03 5.48
C ASN A 171 16.72 20.41 6.58
N ALA A 172 15.62 19.64 6.73
CA ALA A 172 14.54 19.85 7.70
C ALA A 172 13.85 21.24 7.59
N GLU A 173 13.83 21.91 6.41
CA GLU A 173 12.99 23.10 6.23
C GLU A 173 11.53 22.76 6.48
N PHE A 174 10.82 23.64 7.21
CA PHE A 174 9.39 23.50 7.51
C PHE A 174 8.53 23.93 6.31
N TYR A 175 7.50 23.17 6.00
CA TYR A 175 6.53 23.48 4.96
C TYR A 175 5.11 23.49 5.50
N GLU A 176 4.38 24.57 5.20
CA GLU A 176 2.94 24.67 5.25
C GLU A 176 2.43 24.75 3.81
N ILE A 177 1.55 23.84 3.42
CA ILE A 177 0.99 23.80 2.07
C ILE A 177 -0.51 23.98 2.17
N ASN A 178 -1.02 25.09 1.65
CA ASN A 178 -2.44 25.39 1.57
C ASN A 178 -2.99 24.87 0.25
N ALA A 179 -4.09 24.12 0.29
CA ALA A 179 -4.72 23.55 -0.88
C ALA A 179 -6.24 23.50 -0.74
N LYS A 180 -6.97 23.62 -1.86
CA LYS A 180 -8.42 23.52 -1.91
C LYS A 180 -8.91 22.07 -1.92
N ALA A 181 -8.10 21.19 -2.52
CA ALA A 181 -8.29 19.75 -2.49
C ALA A 181 -6.95 19.04 -2.30
N VAL A 182 -6.98 17.90 -1.61
CA VAL A 182 -5.79 17.07 -1.37
C VAL A 182 -6.09 15.65 -1.82
N LEU A 183 -5.19 15.07 -2.62
CA LEU A 183 -5.20 13.66 -2.98
C LEU A 183 -4.07 12.93 -2.26
N VAL A 184 -4.42 11.94 -1.44
CA VAL A 184 -3.47 11.03 -0.81
C VAL A 184 -3.21 9.85 -1.73
N ALA A 185 -1.95 9.66 -2.14
CA ALA A 185 -1.49 8.60 -3.02
C ALA A 185 -0.17 7.97 -2.51
N THR A 186 -0.07 7.83 -1.18
CA THR A 186 1.17 7.47 -0.45
C THR A 186 1.47 5.98 -0.42
N GLY A 187 0.61 5.15 -0.99
CA GLY A 187 0.75 3.70 -0.92
C GLY A 187 0.32 3.12 0.44
N GLY A 188 0.73 1.89 0.72
CA GLY A 188 0.39 1.15 1.92
C GLY A 188 1.39 1.32 3.07
N ALA A 189 1.41 0.33 3.99
CA ALA A 189 2.29 0.30 5.16
C ALA A 189 3.08 -1.00 5.24
N ALA A 190 4.41 -0.87 5.25
CA ALA A 190 5.39 -1.91 5.50
C ALA A 190 6.09 -1.69 6.86
N GLY A 191 6.75 -2.73 7.35
CA GLY A 191 7.56 -2.63 8.57
C GLY A 191 6.78 -2.54 9.87
N LEU A 192 5.49 -2.90 9.86
CA LEU A 192 4.66 -3.01 11.05
C LEU A 192 5.00 -4.26 11.88
N TYR A 193 5.40 -5.32 11.21
CA TYR A 193 5.77 -6.61 11.77
C TYR A 193 7.24 -6.90 11.52
N ARG A 194 7.79 -7.85 12.27
CA ARG A 194 9.17 -8.26 12.10
C ARG A 194 9.40 -8.85 10.72
N PRO A 195 10.39 -8.35 9.95
CA PRO A 195 10.65 -8.84 8.60
C PRO A 195 11.00 -10.33 8.54
N ASN A 196 10.42 -11.06 7.60
CA ASN A 196 10.70 -12.48 7.37
C ASN A 196 11.81 -12.66 6.34
N ASN A 197 13.05 -12.38 6.74
CA ASN A 197 14.21 -12.61 5.91
C ASN A 197 15.46 -12.81 6.78
N PRO A 198 16.56 -13.38 6.23
CA PRO A 198 17.80 -13.56 6.97
C PRO A 198 18.34 -12.23 7.52
N GLY A 199 18.62 -12.22 8.83
CA GLY A 199 19.13 -11.04 9.54
C GLY A 199 18.08 -9.96 9.79
N PHE A 200 16.80 -10.22 9.53
CA PHE A 200 15.68 -9.28 9.73
C PHE A 200 15.90 -7.94 9.06
N SER A 201 16.50 -7.96 7.88
CA SER A 201 16.84 -6.74 7.13
C SER A 201 15.58 -5.99 6.67
N ARG A 202 15.41 -4.75 7.12
CA ARG A 202 14.34 -3.86 6.69
C ARG A 202 14.36 -3.55 5.19
N HIS A 203 15.47 -3.77 4.51
CA HIS A 203 15.61 -3.51 3.07
C HIS A 203 15.20 -4.71 2.21
N LYS A 204 14.99 -5.89 2.81
CA LYS A 204 14.51 -7.10 2.15
C LYS A 204 13.06 -7.39 2.54
N MET A 205 12.15 -6.49 2.20
CA MET A 205 10.71 -6.66 2.36
C MET A 205 10.05 -6.77 1.00
N TRP A 206 8.90 -7.47 0.95
CA TRP A 206 8.13 -7.55 -0.28
C TRP A 206 7.55 -6.20 -0.70
N TYR A 207 7.04 -5.42 0.24
CA TYR A 207 6.54 -4.07 -0.01
C TYR A 207 7.64 -3.04 0.30
N PRO A 208 7.71 -1.90 -0.42
CA PRO A 208 8.79 -0.94 -0.19
C PRO A 208 8.87 -0.51 1.28
N PRO A 209 10.03 -0.62 1.93
CA PRO A 209 10.18 -0.33 3.37
C PRO A 209 9.95 1.14 3.73
N PHE A 210 10.05 2.03 2.75
CA PHE A 210 9.82 3.47 2.91
C PHE A 210 8.34 3.87 2.78
N ASN A 211 7.45 2.93 2.44
CA ASN A 211 6.01 3.09 2.56
C ASN A 211 5.60 2.69 3.98
N THR A 212 5.54 3.68 4.85
CA THR A 212 5.42 3.52 6.32
C THR A 212 3.99 3.62 6.82
N GLY A 213 3.03 3.87 5.90
CA GLY A 213 1.65 4.13 6.25
C GLY A 213 1.37 5.60 6.59
N ALA A 214 2.22 6.52 6.13
CA ALA A 214 2.07 7.97 6.36
C ALA A 214 0.66 8.47 6.05
N GLY A 215 0.13 8.14 4.86
CA GLY A 215 -1.23 8.54 4.48
C GLY A 215 -2.31 7.97 5.40
N TYR A 216 -2.18 6.72 5.83
CA TYR A 216 -3.09 6.14 6.82
C TYR A 216 -3.01 6.89 8.15
N ALA A 217 -1.79 7.11 8.67
CA ALA A 217 -1.59 7.78 9.95
C ALA A 217 -2.13 9.22 9.94
N MET A 218 -1.87 9.97 8.87
CA MET A 218 -2.42 11.32 8.70
C MET A 218 -3.95 11.31 8.72
N GLY A 219 -4.58 10.40 7.98
CA GLY A 219 -6.04 10.29 7.94
C GLY A 219 -6.64 9.85 9.26
N ILE A 220 -6.06 8.86 9.93
CA ILE A 220 -6.48 8.41 11.27
C ILE A 220 -6.41 9.58 12.25
N ASN A 221 -5.29 10.30 12.26
CA ASN A 221 -5.10 11.44 13.18
C ASN A 221 -6.04 12.61 12.88
N ALA A 222 -6.40 12.81 11.61
CA ALA A 222 -7.37 13.82 11.19
C ALA A 222 -8.84 13.40 11.39
N GLY A 223 -9.10 12.17 11.85
CA GLY A 223 -10.45 11.65 12.07
C GLY A 223 -11.16 11.15 10.81
N ALA A 224 -10.44 10.85 9.72
CA ALA A 224 -11.00 10.17 8.57
C ALA A 224 -11.39 8.73 8.93
N GLU A 225 -12.44 8.22 8.31
CA GLU A 225 -12.87 6.84 8.48
C GLU A 225 -11.98 5.89 7.67
N MET A 226 -11.50 4.83 8.34
CA MET A 226 -10.71 3.75 7.75
C MET A 226 -11.51 2.47 7.71
N THR A 227 -11.18 1.56 6.79
CA THR A 227 -11.89 0.28 6.61
C THR A 227 -10.94 -0.91 6.59
N THR A 228 -11.38 -2.03 7.15
CA THR A 228 -10.86 -3.41 6.99
C THR A 228 -9.36 -3.58 7.27
N PHE A 229 -8.80 -2.90 8.28
CA PHE A 229 -7.37 -3.06 8.64
C PHE A 229 -7.04 -4.42 9.27
N GLU A 230 -8.04 -5.22 9.63
CA GLU A 230 -7.86 -6.63 9.98
C GLU A 230 -7.47 -7.49 8.78
N MET A 231 -7.72 -7.02 7.55
CA MET A 231 -7.38 -7.71 6.30
C MET A 231 -5.96 -7.38 5.87
N ARG A 232 -5.01 -7.96 6.59
CA ARG A 232 -3.58 -7.77 6.33
C ARG A 232 -3.16 -8.58 5.12
N PHE A 233 -2.33 -8.01 4.27
CA PHE A 233 -1.75 -8.72 3.15
C PHE A 233 -0.52 -9.50 3.60
N ILE A 234 -0.51 -10.80 3.33
CA ILE A 234 0.62 -11.69 3.52
C ILE A 234 0.93 -12.31 2.18
N ALA A 235 2.12 -12.07 1.65
CA ALA A 235 2.52 -12.56 0.35
C ALA A 235 3.17 -13.94 0.46
N LEU A 236 2.82 -14.87 -0.44
CA LEU A 236 3.61 -16.09 -0.63
C LEU A 236 4.82 -15.76 -1.50
N ARG A 237 6.04 -16.07 -1.02
CA ARG A 237 7.31 -15.70 -1.66
C ARG A 237 8.32 -16.85 -1.66
N CYS A 238 9.30 -16.76 -2.56
CA CYS A 238 10.47 -17.63 -2.50
C CYS A 238 11.25 -17.30 -1.23
N LYS A 239 11.55 -18.31 -0.45
CA LYS A 239 12.20 -18.17 0.84
C LYS A 239 13.55 -17.46 0.72
N ASP A 240 13.87 -16.63 1.70
CA ASP A 240 15.11 -15.85 1.88
C ASP A 240 15.33 -14.75 0.82
N THR A 241 14.62 -14.75 -0.29
CA THR A 241 14.79 -13.78 -1.39
C THR A 241 13.63 -12.83 -1.54
N ILE A 242 12.47 -13.14 -0.92
CA ILE A 242 11.20 -12.43 -1.09
C ILE A 242 10.72 -12.31 -2.56
N ALA A 243 11.29 -13.08 -3.47
CA ALA A 243 10.93 -13.07 -4.87
C ALA A 243 9.49 -13.58 -5.10
N PRO A 244 8.73 -12.98 -6.02
CA PRO A 244 7.34 -13.33 -6.23
C PRO A 244 7.17 -14.73 -6.83
N THR A 245 6.31 -15.54 -6.23
CA THR A 245 6.05 -16.93 -6.67
C THR A 245 5.21 -17.04 -7.94
N GLY A 246 4.45 -16.01 -8.28
CA GLY A 246 3.52 -16.02 -9.42
C GLY A 246 4.21 -16.29 -10.76
N THR A 247 5.44 -15.84 -10.95
CA THR A 247 6.23 -16.08 -12.15
C THR A 247 6.58 -17.56 -12.32
N ILE A 248 6.95 -18.25 -11.23
CA ILE A 248 7.22 -19.70 -11.25
C ILE A 248 5.91 -20.47 -11.44
N ALA A 249 4.90 -20.18 -10.64
CA ALA A 249 3.63 -20.92 -10.67
C ALA A 249 2.87 -20.81 -12.00
N GLN A 250 3.01 -19.69 -12.73
CA GLN A 250 2.33 -19.46 -14.00
C GLN A 250 3.23 -19.64 -15.23
N GLY A 251 4.52 -19.33 -15.09
CA GLY A 251 5.48 -19.41 -16.18
C GLY A 251 5.88 -20.85 -16.50
N VAL A 252 6.12 -21.67 -15.46
CA VAL A 252 6.54 -23.08 -15.63
C VAL A 252 5.54 -24.07 -15.02
N PRO A 253 4.26 -23.77 -14.94
CA PRO A 253 3.11 -24.36 -14.23
C PRO A 253 3.48 -25.20 -12.98
N ALA A 254 4.36 -24.68 -12.15
CA ALA A 254 4.85 -25.36 -10.96
C ALA A 254 3.74 -25.52 -9.91
N LYS A 255 3.55 -26.74 -9.41
CA LYS A 255 2.59 -27.09 -8.36
C LYS A 255 3.17 -26.85 -6.98
N GLN A 256 2.32 -26.52 -6.01
CA GLN A 256 2.73 -26.45 -4.61
C GLN A 256 2.87 -27.86 -4.02
N LEU A 257 4.04 -28.16 -3.48
CA LEU A 257 4.42 -29.44 -2.89
C LEU A 257 4.79 -29.27 -1.43
N ASN A 258 4.40 -30.24 -0.59
CA ASN A 258 4.91 -30.34 0.77
C ASN A 258 6.25 -31.14 0.81
N SER A 259 6.82 -31.35 2.00
CA SER A 259 8.09 -32.05 2.18
C SER A 259 8.03 -33.54 1.79
N ASN A 260 6.83 -34.13 1.73
CA ASN A 260 6.62 -35.51 1.27
C ASN A 260 6.53 -35.61 -0.26
N GLY A 261 6.58 -34.47 -0.99
CA GLY A 261 6.40 -34.41 -2.44
C GLY A 261 4.94 -34.47 -2.88
N GLU A 262 3.98 -34.31 -1.97
CA GLU A 262 2.56 -34.34 -2.27
C GLU A 262 2.07 -32.98 -2.75
N VAL A 263 1.26 -32.95 -3.82
CA VAL A 263 0.60 -31.75 -4.31
C VAL A 263 -0.57 -31.41 -3.40
N TYR A 264 -0.48 -30.31 -2.66
CA TYR A 264 -1.51 -29.92 -1.67
C TYR A 264 -2.44 -28.79 -2.14
N GLU A 265 -2.09 -28.05 -3.20
CA GLU A 265 -2.85 -26.86 -3.64
C GLU A 265 -4.34 -27.14 -3.89
N ASN A 266 -4.68 -28.34 -4.39
CA ASN A 266 -6.07 -28.73 -4.64
C ASN A 266 -6.91 -28.91 -3.36
N LYS A 267 -6.27 -29.19 -2.22
CA LYS A 267 -6.92 -29.33 -0.93
C LYS A 267 -7.44 -28.00 -0.37
N TYR A 268 -6.70 -26.91 -0.63
CA TYR A 268 -6.98 -25.60 -0.06
C TYR A 268 -7.59 -24.62 -1.05
N GLY A 269 -7.31 -24.78 -2.34
CA GLY A 269 -7.75 -23.94 -3.45
C GLY A 269 -6.62 -23.13 -4.10
N LEU A 270 -6.98 -22.38 -5.16
CA LEU A 270 -6.01 -21.77 -6.07
C LEU A 270 -6.00 -20.23 -6.06
N THR A 271 -6.83 -19.59 -5.24
CA THR A 271 -6.74 -18.14 -5.07
C THR A 271 -5.45 -17.76 -4.34
N THR A 272 -5.05 -16.51 -4.43
CA THR A 272 -3.81 -16.01 -3.77
C THR A 272 -3.83 -16.32 -2.26
N SER A 273 -4.95 -16.03 -1.59
CA SER A 273 -5.13 -16.29 -0.17
C SER A 273 -5.11 -17.77 0.19
N GLN A 274 -5.80 -18.60 -0.62
CA GLN A 274 -5.86 -20.05 -0.39
C GLN A 274 -4.51 -20.74 -0.56
N ARG A 275 -3.71 -20.31 -1.55
CA ARG A 275 -2.36 -20.83 -1.75
C ARG A 275 -1.44 -20.54 -0.56
N LEU A 276 -1.53 -19.34 -0.01
CA LEU A 276 -0.79 -18.97 1.20
C LEU A 276 -1.28 -19.76 2.41
N TYR A 277 -2.59 -19.82 2.61
CA TYR A 277 -3.19 -20.58 3.71
C TYR A 277 -2.77 -22.05 3.70
N GLY A 278 -2.76 -22.68 2.50
CA GLY A 278 -2.28 -24.05 2.33
C GLY A 278 -0.83 -24.22 2.77
N THR A 279 0.05 -23.31 2.35
CA THR A 279 1.48 -23.35 2.74
C THR A 279 1.66 -23.21 4.25
N VAL A 280 0.98 -22.25 4.89
CA VAL A 280 1.04 -22.04 6.35
C VAL A 280 0.52 -23.28 7.09
N THR A 281 -0.60 -23.85 6.62
CA THR A 281 -1.20 -25.03 7.25
C THR A 281 -0.30 -26.27 7.12
N GLU A 282 0.25 -26.55 5.93
CA GLU A 282 1.17 -27.67 5.74
C GLU A 282 2.42 -27.56 6.64
N ASN A 283 3.00 -26.33 6.76
CA ASN A 283 4.12 -26.08 7.67
C ASN A 283 3.73 -26.32 9.14
N ARG A 284 2.62 -25.77 9.58
CA ARG A 284 2.11 -25.87 10.96
C ARG A 284 1.78 -27.31 11.37
N GLU A 285 1.25 -28.10 10.42
CA GLU A 285 0.93 -29.51 10.63
C GLU A 285 2.15 -30.47 10.50
N GLY A 286 3.37 -29.93 10.35
CA GLY A 286 4.61 -30.71 10.29
C GLY A 286 4.88 -31.37 8.94
N ARG A 287 4.19 -30.96 7.86
CA ARG A 287 4.44 -31.43 6.51
C ARG A 287 5.27 -30.44 5.66
N GLY A 288 5.73 -29.35 6.27
CA GLY A 288 6.71 -28.44 5.66
C GLY A 288 8.15 -28.97 5.73
N PRO A 289 9.12 -28.30 5.05
CA PRO A 289 8.92 -27.10 4.26
C PRO A 289 8.13 -27.32 2.97
N CYS A 290 7.53 -26.24 2.44
CA CYS A 290 6.75 -26.29 1.20
C CYS A 290 7.53 -25.71 0.01
N TYR A 291 7.21 -26.19 -1.17
CA TYR A 291 7.95 -25.86 -2.38
C TYR A 291 7.03 -25.57 -3.57
N LEU A 292 7.55 -24.85 -4.57
CA LEU A 292 7.06 -24.93 -5.95
C LEU A 292 7.86 -26.00 -6.69
N GLY A 293 7.18 -26.94 -7.32
CA GLY A 293 7.76 -28.08 -8.03
C GLY A 293 8.39 -27.65 -9.34
N THR A 294 9.64 -27.22 -9.30
CA THR A 294 10.41 -26.76 -10.46
C THR A 294 11.40 -27.82 -10.94
N LYS A 295 11.73 -28.80 -10.11
CA LYS A 295 12.66 -29.87 -10.48
C LYS A 295 12.21 -30.60 -11.74
N GLY A 296 13.10 -30.66 -12.73
CA GLY A 296 12.85 -31.32 -14.00
C GLY A 296 12.14 -30.45 -15.06
N ILE A 297 12.02 -29.15 -14.85
CA ILE A 297 11.60 -28.23 -15.92
C ILE A 297 12.58 -28.23 -17.07
N SER A 298 12.13 -27.83 -18.27
CA SER A 298 13.01 -27.79 -19.45
C SER A 298 14.05 -26.67 -19.33
N ARG A 299 15.15 -26.80 -20.07
CA ARG A 299 16.18 -25.74 -20.15
C ARG A 299 15.60 -24.40 -20.62
N GLU A 300 14.67 -24.40 -21.55
CA GLU A 300 14.00 -23.20 -22.04
C GLU A 300 13.20 -22.52 -20.89
N GLN A 301 12.44 -23.31 -20.12
CA GLN A 301 11.71 -22.82 -18.96
C GLN A 301 12.63 -22.25 -17.87
N GLU A 302 13.75 -22.90 -17.63
CA GLU A 302 14.77 -22.43 -16.69
C GLU A 302 15.38 -21.09 -17.14
N GLU A 303 15.77 -20.97 -18.41
CA GLU A 303 16.28 -19.71 -19.00
C GLU A 303 15.25 -18.58 -18.90
N ASP A 304 13.96 -18.88 -19.12
CA ASP A 304 12.88 -17.90 -18.96
C ASP A 304 12.70 -17.44 -17.51
N LEU A 305 12.87 -18.34 -16.52
CA LEU A 305 12.87 -17.97 -15.13
C LEU A 305 14.05 -17.05 -14.78
N TYR A 306 15.26 -17.37 -15.23
CA TYR A 306 16.44 -16.50 -15.03
C TYR A 306 16.21 -15.09 -15.61
N LYS A 307 15.71 -15.00 -16.86
CA LYS A 307 15.38 -13.71 -17.48
C LYS A 307 14.35 -12.91 -16.70
N ALA A 308 13.27 -13.60 -16.25
CA ALA A 308 12.19 -12.94 -15.50
C ALA A 308 12.65 -12.41 -14.14
N TYR A 309 13.49 -13.15 -13.43
CA TYR A 309 13.94 -12.76 -12.10
C TYR A 309 15.15 -11.81 -12.11
N LEU A 310 15.93 -11.78 -13.18
CA LEU A 310 17.10 -10.89 -13.29
C LEU A 310 16.72 -9.41 -13.02
N ASN A 311 15.58 -8.98 -13.55
CA ASN A 311 15.10 -7.62 -13.38
C ASN A 311 14.19 -7.46 -12.16
N MET A 312 13.30 -8.43 -11.91
CA MET A 312 12.23 -8.31 -10.92
C MET A 312 12.70 -8.63 -9.49
N ALA A 313 13.60 -9.59 -9.34
CA ALA A 313 14.11 -10.04 -8.05
C ALA A 313 15.52 -10.68 -8.23
N PRO A 314 16.56 -9.87 -8.50
CA PRO A 314 17.90 -10.38 -8.80
C PRO A 314 18.49 -11.24 -7.68
N SER A 315 18.06 -11.07 -6.42
CA SER A 315 18.45 -11.93 -5.31
C SER A 315 18.10 -13.40 -5.53
N GLN A 316 16.98 -13.70 -6.21
CA GLN A 316 16.62 -15.07 -6.55
C GLN A 316 17.54 -15.65 -7.62
N THR A 317 17.87 -14.86 -8.64
CA THR A 317 18.83 -15.23 -9.67
C THR A 317 20.20 -15.53 -9.07
N LEU A 318 20.68 -14.66 -8.17
CA LEU A 318 21.96 -14.87 -7.46
C LEU A 318 21.92 -16.16 -6.61
N LYS A 319 20.84 -16.41 -5.87
CA LYS A 319 20.68 -17.63 -5.08
C LYS A 319 20.81 -18.89 -5.94
N TRP A 320 20.22 -18.90 -7.14
CA TRP A 320 20.33 -20.04 -8.08
C TRP A 320 21.74 -20.18 -8.68
N LEU A 321 22.42 -19.05 -8.95
CA LEU A 321 23.81 -19.06 -9.48
C LEU A 321 24.83 -19.50 -8.43
N GLU A 322 24.60 -19.20 -7.16
CA GLU A 322 25.45 -19.61 -6.03
C GLU A 322 25.20 -21.06 -5.60
N ALA A 323 23.99 -21.58 -5.86
CA ALA A 323 23.66 -22.98 -5.61
C ALA A 323 24.35 -23.89 -6.64
N ALA A 324 24.62 -25.13 -6.25
CA ALA A 324 25.19 -26.13 -7.15
C ALA A 324 24.28 -26.52 -8.32
N GLY A 325 22.99 -26.13 -8.26
CA GLY A 325 21.99 -26.35 -9.30
C GLY A 325 20.96 -25.23 -9.36
N GLY A 326 20.40 -25.00 -10.57
CA GLY A 326 19.34 -24.03 -10.79
C GLY A 326 17.94 -24.55 -10.42
N PRO A 327 16.88 -23.83 -10.79
CA PRO A 327 15.50 -24.25 -10.50
C PRO A 327 15.08 -25.55 -11.20
N SER A 328 15.81 -26.02 -12.21
CA SER A 328 15.58 -27.33 -12.83
C SER A 328 16.13 -28.50 -12.01
N GLU A 329 17.09 -28.26 -11.12
CA GLU A 329 17.75 -29.28 -10.29
C GLU A 329 17.03 -29.46 -8.95
N GLU A 330 16.53 -28.35 -8.36
CA GLU A 330 15.89 -28.33 -7.05
C GLU A 330 14.57 -27.55 -7.07
N ASN A 331 13.61 -28.01 -6.25
CA ASN A 331 12.36 -27.29 -6.05
C ASN A 331 12.61 -25.97 -5.31
N VAL A 332 11.84 -24.94 -5.60
CA VAL A 332 11.97 -23.63 -4.97
C VAL A 332 11.15 -23.59 -3.68
N GLU A 333 11.82 -23.48 -2.54
CA GLU A 333 11.15 -23.33 -1.23
C GLU A 333 10.38 -22.03 -1.15
N ILE A 334 9.17 -22.10 -0.56
CA ILE A 334 8.21 -21.00 -0.44
C ILE A 334 7.72 -20.84 0.98
N GLU A 335 7.47 -19.59 1.37
CA GLU A 335 6.90 -19.25 2.67
C GLU A 335 6.08 -17.96 2.62
N GLY A 336 5.31 -17.70 3.69
CA GLY A 336 4.61 -16.43 3.87
C GLY A 336 5.53 -15.32 4.36
N THR A 337 5.29 -14.10 3.91
CA THR A 337 5.98 -12.91 4.44
C THR A 337 5.35 -12.44 5.75
N GLU A 338 5.97 -11.46 6.40
CA GLU A 338 5.33 -10.65 7.42
C GLU A 338 4.08 -9.94 6.85
N PRO A 339 3.07 -9.64 7.71
CA PRO A 339 1.88 -8.92 7.26
C PRO A 339 2.13 -7.46 6.91
N TYR A 340 1.39 -6.97 5.90
CA TYR A 340 1.37 -5.59 5.43
C TYR A 340 -0.06 -5.03 5.43
N ILE A 341 -0.21 -3.72 5.48
CA ILE A 341 -1.48 -3.04 5.21
C ILE A 341 -1.36 -2.37 3.83
N VAL A 342 -2.00 -2.98 2.84
CA VAL A 342 -1.88 -2.56 1.44
C VAL A 342 -3.24 -2.68 0.74
N GLY A 343 -3.97 -1.59 0.64
CA GLY A 343 -5.31 -1.56 0.04
C GLY A 343 -5.37 -1.94 -1.44
N GLY A 344 -4.21 -1.94 -2.12
CA GLY A 344 -4.10 -2.43 -3.50
C GLY A 344 -4.08 -3.96 -3.62
N HIS A 345 -3.95 -4.69 -2.52
CA HIS A 345 -3.95 -6.15 -2.46
C HIS A 345 -5.08 -6.69 -1.59
N THR A 346 -5.47 -5.91 -0.57
CA THR A 346 -6.61 -6.18 0.31
C THR A 346 -7.65 -5.08 0.16
N ALA A 347 -8.67 -5.07 1.03
CA ALA A 347 -9.69 -4.01 1.06
C ALA A 347 -9.36 -2.89 2.08
N SER A 348 -8.19 -2.95 2.74
CA SER A 348 -7.81 -2.03 3.81
C SER A 348 -7.44 -0.63 3.29
N GLY A 349 -7.86 0.41 3.98
CA GLY A 349 -7.52 1.79 3.63
C GLY A 349 -8.57 2.81 4.04
N TYR A 350 -8.54 3.97 3.39
CA TYR A 350 -9.57 4.98 3.58
C TYR A 350 -10.94 4.47 3.13
N TRP A 351 -11.98 4.76 3.92
CA TRP A 351 -13.36 4.62 3.49
C TRP A 351 -13.72 5.77 2.55
N VAL A 352 -13.93 5.46 1.27
CA VAL A 352 -14.17 6.46 0.22
C VAL A 352 -15.50 6.25 -0.48
N ASP A 353 -16.02 7.29 -1.12
CA ASP A 353 -17.14 7.21 -2.07
C ASP A 353 -16.66 6.86 -3.49
N ASN A 354 -17.58 6.81 -4.46
CA ASN A 354 -17.24 6.50 -5.85
C ASN A 354 -16.34 7.54 -6.54
N ASN A 355 -16.28 8.76 -6.03
CA ASN A 355 -15.37 9.81 -6.46
C ASN A 355 -13.99 9.71 -5.80
N ARG A 356 -13.79 8.71 -4.95
CA ARG A 356 -12.59 8.55 -4.09
C ARG A 356 -12.44 9.67 -3.05
N GLU A 357 -13.50 10.44 -2.77
CA GLU A 357 -13.52 11.38 -1.64
C GLU A 357 -13.64 10.60 -0.32
N THR A 358 -12.90 11.02 0.70
CA THR A 358 -12.94 10.44 2.05
C THR A 358 -14.08 11.05 2.87
N THR A 359 -14.19 10.68 4.14
CA THR A 359 -15.14 11.32 5.07
C THR A 359 -14.74 12.74 5.48
N ILE A 360 -13.55 13.22 5.07
CA ILE A 360 -13.12 14.61 5.21
C ILE A 360 -13.32 15.30 3.86
N HIS A 361 -14.12 16.36 3.82
CA HIS A 361 -14.45 17.06 2.58
C HIS A 361 -13.21 17.64 1.89
N GLY A 362 -13.07 17.36 0.59
CA GLY A 362 -11.97 17.79 -0.25
C GLY A 362 -10.70 16.95 -0.10
N LEU A 363 -10.71 15.94 0.78
CA LEU A 363 -9.65 14.95 0.90
C LEU A 363 -10.02 13.69 0.12
N TYR A 364 -9.19 13.33 -0.85
CA TYR A 364 -9.35 12.15 -1.71
C TYR A 364 -8.25 11.13 -1.44
N ALA A 365 -8.51 9.86 -1.72
CA ALA A 365 -7.51 8.80 -1.58
C ALA A 365 -7.55 7.87 -2.81
N ALA A 366 -6.37 7.51 -3.36
CA ALA A 366 -6.26 6.65 -4.53
C ALA A 366 -5.04 5.72 -4.45
N GLY A 367 -5.13 4.57 -5.09
CA GLY A 367 -4.11 3.53 -5.06
C GLY A 367 -4.15 2.72 -3.77
N ASP A 368 -2.99 2.23 -3.32
CA ASP A 368 -2.91 1.30 -2.17
C ASP A 368 -3.35 1.91 -0.83
N VAL A 369 -3.50 3.22 -0.74
CA VAL A 369 -3.97 3.90 0.46
C VAL A 369 -5.51 3.94 0.56
N ALA A 370 -6.22 3.84 -0.56
CA ALA A 370 -7.69 3.76 -0.60
C ALA A 370 -8.18 2.35 -0.30
N GLY A 371 -9.24 2.20 0.48
CA GLY A 371 -9.83 0.93 0.85
C GLY A 371 -10.93 0.44 -0.11
N GLY A 372 -11.47 -0.74 0.19
CA GLY A 372 -12.64 -1.31 -0.50
C GLY A 372 -12.36 -2.14 -1.75
N CYS A 373 -11.25 -1.91 -2.44
CA CYS A 373 -10.90 -2.56 -3.70
C CYS A 373 -9.66 -3.45 -3.57
N PRO A 374 -9.78 -4.73 -3.24
CA PRO A 374 -8.63 -5.63 -3.28
C PRO A 374 -8.13 -5.86 -4.73
N GLN A 375 -6.85 -6.22 -4.85
CA GLN A 375 -6.21 -6.61 -6.11
C GLN A 375 -6.21 -5.55 -7.23
N LYS A 376 -6.25 -4.26 -6.90
CA LYS A 376 -6.18 -3.18 -7.91
C LYS A 376 -4.82 -3.11 -8.63
N TYR A 377 -3.73 -3.48 -7.98
CA TYR A 377 -2.39 -3.49 -8.56
C TYR A 377 -2.04 -2.18 -9.29
N VAL A 378 -1.22 -2.27 -10.34
CA VAL A 378 -0.80 -1.09 -11.12
C VAL A 378 -1.97 -0.43 -11.83
N THR A 379 -2.73 -1.22 -12.60
CA THR A 379 -3.78 -0.68 -13.49
C THR A 379 -4.95 -0.10 -12.71
N GLY A 380 -5.33 -0.74 -11.59
CA GLY A 380 -6.35 -0.19 -10.71
C GLY A 380 -5.90 1.09 -9.99
N ALA A 381 -4.60 1.20 -9.64
CA ALA A 381 -4.07 2.43 -9.05
C ALA A 381 -4.06 3.59 -10.07
N LEU A 382 -3.77 3.34 -11.35
CA LEU A 382 -3.92 4.32 -12.43
C LEU A 382 -5.38 4.77 -12.54
N ALA A 383 -6.32 3.82 -12.60
CA ALA A 383 -7.75 4.10 -12.73
C ALA A 383 -8.29 4.93 -11.55
N GLU A 384 -7.92 4.59 -10.31
CA GLU A 384 -8.34 5.37 -9.14
C GLU A 384 -7.73 6.77 -9.12
N GLY A 385 -6.46 6.92 -9.55
CA GLY A 385 -5.83 8.23 -9.72
C GLY A 385 -6.58 9.11 -10.72
N GLU A 386 -7.04 8.53 -11.84
CA GLU A 386 -7.86 9.23 -12.83
C GLU A 386 -9.24 9.62 -12.28
N ILE A 387 -9.93 8.70 -11.59
CA ILE A 387 -11.26 8.96 -11.01
C ILE A 387 -11.17 10.11 -9.99
N ALA A 388 -10.24 10.05 -9.06
CA ALA A 388 -10.06 11.09 -8.06
C ALA A 388 -9.71 12.45 -8.71
N ALA A 389 -8.83 12.45 -9.70
CA ALA A 389 -8.42 13.66 -10.42
C ALA A 389 -9.59 14.32 -11.16
N GLN A 390 -10.45 13.52 -11.81
CA GLN A 390 -11.65 14.03 -12.49
C GLN A 390 -12.64 14.65 -11.50
N ALA A 391 -12.90 13.97 -10.37
CA ALA A 391 -13.79 14.49 -9.32
C ALA A 391 -13.24 15.79 -8.69
N ILE A 392 -11.93 15.88 -8.47
CA ILE A 392 -11.27 17.10 -8.00
C ILE A 392 -11.43 18.24 -9.02
N ALA A 393 -11.21 17.95 -10.31
CA ALA A 393 -11.34 18.95 -11.37
C ALA A 393 -12.77 19.49 -11.48
N GLU A 394 -13.78 18.61 -11.43
CA GLU A 394 -15.19 19.00 -11.43
C GLU A 394 -15.56 19.89 -10.22
N ARG A 395 -15.08 19.51 -9.03
CA ARG A 395 -15.31 20.27 -7.80
C ARG A 395 -14.69 21.67 -7.84
N LEU A 396 -13.53 21.84 -8.50
CA LEU A 396 -12.76 23.08 -8.49
C LEU A 396 -12.93 23.90 -9.78
N GLU A 397 -13.84 23.52 -10.66
CA GLU A 397 -14.08 24.22 -11.92
C GLU A 397 -14.27 25.73 -11.71
N GLY A 398 -13.50 26.56 -12.41
CA GLY A 398 -13.54 28.02 -12.32
C GLY A 398 -13.01 28.62 -11.00
N SER A 399 -12.35 27.84 -10.14
CA SER A 399 -11.90 28.31 -8.82
C SER A 399 -10.38 28.45 -8.67
N GLY A 400 -9.58 28.28 -9.74
CA GLY A 400 -8.11 28.38 -9.69
C GLY A 400 -7.60 29.71 -9.14
N LYS A 401 -6.53 29.67 -8.31
CA LYS A 401 -5.91 30.87 -7.69
C LYS A 401 -4.45 31.06 -8.04
N GLY A 402 -3.83 30.03 -8.61
CA GLY A 402 -2.43 30.06 -8.95
C GLY A 402 -1.51 29.42 -7.89
N PHE A 403 -0.29 29.14 -8.32
CA PHE A 403 0.77 28.55 -7.49
C PHE A 403 1.69 29.65 -6.96
N VAL A 404 1.86 29.70 -5.63
CA VAL A 404 2.71 30.68 -4.95
C VAL A 404 3.59 30.00 -3.92
N VAL A 405 4.85 30.38 -3.85
CA VAL A 405 5.82 29.94 -2.84
C VAL A 405 6.40 31.15 -2.12
N ASN A 406 6.26 31.20 -0.82
CA ASN A 406 6.78 32.26 0.04
C ASN A 406 7.75 31.69 1.08
N GLU A 407 8.90 32.34 1.25
CA GLU A 407 9.75 32.16 2.43
C GLU A 407 9.31 33.19 3.48
N VAL A 408 8.98 32.73 4.69
CA VAL A 408 8.37 33.60 5.72
C VAL A 408 9.13 33.50 7.05
N ALA A 409 9.04 34.55 7.87
CA ALA A 409 9.56 34.54 9.23
C ALA A 409 8.61 33.77 10.19
N ASP A 410 9.12 33.35 11.35
CA ASP A 410 8.31 32.65 12.38
C ASP A 410 7.09 33.46 12.83
N SER A 411 7.20 34.78 12.85
CA SER A 411 6.12 35.68 13.23
C SER A 411 4.96 35.74 12.23
N GLU A 412 5.14 35.20 11.04
CA GLU A 412 4.14 35.14 9.96
C GLU A 412 3.41 33.78 9.89
N LEU A 413 3.89 32.78 10.65
CA LEU A 413 3.22 31.49 10.75
C LEU A 413 1.93 31.61 11.59
N SER A 414 0.91 30.82 11.21
CA SER A 414 -0.25 30.61 12.08
C SER A 414 0.16 29.93 13.40
N GLU A 415 -0.66 30.04 14.43
CA GLU A 415 -0.42 29.39 15.72
C GLU A 415 -0.24 27.87 15.56
N ASN A 416 -1.07 27.23 14.74
CA ASN A 416 -0.99 25.79 14.46
C ASN A 416 0.30 25.42 13.68
N ALA A 417 0.68 26.21 12.69
CA ALA A 417 1.91 26.01 11.93
C ALA A 417 3.15 26.16 12.82
N PHE A 418 3.15 27.19 13.68
CA PHE A 418 4.24 27.40 14.63
C PHE A 418 4.34 26.24 15.65
N ALA A 419 3.20 25.75 16.16
CA ALA A 419 3.18 24.60 17.06
C ALA A 419 3.73 23.33 16.38
N LYS A 420 3.35 23.09 15.10
CA LYS A 420 3.86 21.94 14.34
C LYS A 420 5.36 22.05 14.06
N LYS A 421 5.85 23.22 13.66
CA LYS A 421 7.28 23.48 13.52
C LYS A 421 8.03 23.23 14.82
N SER A 422 7.51 23.74 15.94
CA SER A 422 8.10 23.57 17.27
C SER A 422 8.19 22.10 17.68
N GLU A 423 7.24 21.26 17.24
CA GLU A 423 7.30 19.81 17.42
C GLU A 423 8.50 19.20 16.69
N TYR A 424 8.76 19.57 15.42
CA TYR A 424 9.94 19.11 14.68
C TYR A 424 11.23 19.56 15.34
N GLU A 425 11.30 20.85 15.70
CA GLU A 425 12.47 21.43 16.37
C GLU A 425 12.75 20.80 17.74
N ARG A 426 11.73 20.34 18.45
CA ARG A 426 11.89 19.62 19.72
C ARG A 426 12.74 18.36 19.54
N PHE A 427 12.50 17.55 18.51
CA PHE A 427 13.31 16.35 18.22
C PHE A 427 14.74 16.70 17.81
N LEU A 428 14.91 17.71 16.95
CA LEU A 428 16.23 18.18 16.49
C LEU A 428 17.07 18.83 17.59
N ASN A 429 16.43 19.41 18.61
CA ASN A 429 17.10 20.07 19.74
C ASN A 429 17.25 19.17 20.97
N ASN A 430 16.63 17.97 20.99
CA ASN A 430 16.75 17.03 22.07
C ASN A 430 18.16 16.37 22.05
N LYS A 431 19.05 16.80 22.95
CA LYS A 431 20.41 16.27 23.07
C LYS A 431 20.53 15.08 24.02
N GLN A 432 19.46 14.67 24.65
CA GLN A 432 19.43 13.63 25.67
C GLN A 432 18.48 12.49 25.26
N GLY A 433 18.51 12.07 23.99
CA GLY A 433 17.75 10.90 23.57
C GLY A 433 18.05 9.69 24.43
N LEU A 434 17.08 9.27 25.25
CA LEU A 434 17.20 8.13 26.16
C LEU A 434 16.91 6.81 25.47
N VAL A 435 16.36 6.86 24.24
CA VAL A 435 15.87 5.71 23.48
C VAL A 435 16.43 5.78 22.06
N ASP A 436 16.83 4.63 21.55
CA ASP A 436 17.34 4.49 20.18
C ASP A 436 16.19 4.30 19.18
N ILE A 437 16.28 4.97 18.03
CA ILE A 437 15.25 4.94 16.97
C ILE A 437 15.08 3.50 16.43
N GLU A 438 16.18 2.78 16.16
CA GLU A 438 16.14 1.42 15.62
C GLU A 438 15.56 0.43 16.62
N GLN A 439 15.94 0.56 17.90
CA GLN A 439 15.39 -0.28 18.98
C GLN A 439 13.90 -0.06 19.17
N THR A 440 13.40 1.17 18.99
CA THR A 440 11.96 1.47 19.05
C THR A 440 11.21 0.82 17.89
N GLU A 441 11.74 0.89 16.67
CA GLU A 441 11.18 0.21 15.50
C GLU A 441 11.15 -1.31 15.72
N GLU A 442 12.26 -1.89 16.18
CA GLU A 442 12.35 -3.33 16.46
C GLU A 442 11.38 -3.77 17.57
N ALA A 443 11.23 -2.99 18.63
CA ALA A 443 10.28 -3.26 19.70
C ALA A 443 8.84 -3.30 19.19
N MET A 444 8.43 -2.32 18.37
CA MET A 444 7.12 -2.29 17.72
C MET A 444 6.90 -3.53 16.85
N GLN A 445 7.86 -3.87 16.00
CA GLN A 445 7.79 -5.04 15.11
C GLN A 445 7.68 -6.35 15.88
N LYS A 446 8.42 -6.51 16.99
CA LYS A 446 8.33 -7.68 17.88
C LYS A 446 6.95 -7.79 18.56
N ILE A 447 6.40 -6.66 19.03
CA ILE A 447 5.06 -6.64 19.64
C ILE A 447 4.02 -7.13 18.64
N MET A 448 4.03 -6.58 17.44
CA MET A 448 3.07 -6.96 16.40
C MET A 448 3.24 -8.42 15.98
N ASP A 449 4.47 -8.89 15.82
CA ASP A 449 4.77 -10.27 15.44
C ASP A 449 4.29 -11.28 16.49
N GLN A 450 4.55 -11.01 17.76
CA GLN A 450 4.26 -11.96 18.85
C GLN A 450 2.82 -11.92 19.37
N TYR A 451 2.15 -10.76 19.27
CA TYR A 451 0.86 -10.57 19.91
C TYR A 451 -0.29 -10.27 18.92
N ALA A 452 0.01 -9.76 17.73
CA ALA A 452 -1.01 -9.40 16.75
C ALA A 452 -0.99 -10.27 15.47
N GLY A 453 -0.64 -11.55 15.61
CA GLY A 453 -0.71 -12.53 14.54
C GLY A 453 0.36 -12.32 13.46
N GLY A 454 1.62 -12.26 13.84
CA GLY A 454 2.75 -12.30 12.92
C GLY A 454 3.20 -13.72 12.60
N ILE A 455 4.34 -13.84 11.93
CA ILE A 455 4.91 -15.11 11.47
C ILE A 455 5.21 -16.04 12.64
N SER A 456 5.77 -15.49 13.74
CA SER A 456 6.15 -16.28 14.93
C SER A 456 4.97 -16.99 15.60
N THR A 457 3.74 -16.66 15.21
CA THR A 457 2.50 -17.25 15.70
C THR A 457 1.68 -17.92 14.59
N ASP A 458 2.28 -18.21 13.44
CA ASP A 458 1.58 -18.71 12.25
C ASP A 458 0.35 -17.85 11.88
N TYR A 459 0.47 -16.53 12.07
CA TYR A 459 -0.58 -15.51 11.85
C TYR A 459 -1.80 -15.63 12.76
N GLN A 460 -1.70 -16.41 13.84
CA GLN A 460 -2.76 -16.62 14.83
C GLN A 460 -2.69 -15.58 15.94
N TYR A 461 -3.87 -15.20 16.42
CA TYR A 461 -4.03 -14.27 17.55
C TYR A 461 -5.27 -14.61 18.36
N ASN A 462 -5.39 -14.04 19.56
CA ASN A 462 -6.59 -14.05 20.39
C ASN A 462 -6.77 -12.70 21.09
N GLU A 463 -7.90 -12.50 21.75
CA GLU A 463 -8.24 -11.22 22.39
C GLU A 463 -7.23 -10.84 23.48
N ALA A 464 -6.82 -11.77 24.32
CA ALA A 464 -5.84 -11.49 25.39
C ALA A 464 -4.47 -11.03 24.84
N ARG A 465 -3.98 -11.66 23.75
CA ARG A 465 -2.75 -11.21 23.08
C ARG A 465 -2.91 -9.81 22.46
N LEU A 466 -4.06 -9.53 21.84
CA LEU A 466 -4.32 -8.23 21.24
C LEU A 466 -4.42 -7.11 22.29
N GLU A 467 -4.92 -7.41 23.51
CA GLU A 467 -4.92 -6.46 24.63
C GLU A 467 -3.49 -6.11 25.04
N LEU A 468 -2.63 -7.11 25.19
CA LEU A 468 -1.20 -6.89 25.46
C LEU A 468 -0.51 -6.11 24.34
N ALA A 469 -0.85 -6.37 23.06
CA ALA A 469 -0.32 -5.61 21.95
C ALA A 469 -0.71 -4.13 22.03
N ASP A 470 -2.00 -3.84 22.26
CA ASP A 470 -2.51 -2.46 22.37
C ASP A 470 -1.83 -1.70 23.52
N GLU A 471 -1.72 -2.32 24.70
CA GLU A 471 -1.05 -1.72 25.86
C GLU A 471 0.41 -1.38 25.55
N LYS A 472 1.15 -2.33 24.95
CA LYS A 472 2.58 -2.15 24.64
C LYS A 472 2.80 -1.13 23.52
N ILE A 473 1.96 -1.10 22.49
CA ILE A 473 2.04 -0.10 21.42
C ILE A 473 1.72 1.30 21.96
N LYS A 474 0.71 1.45 22.83
CA LYS A 474 0.43 2.72 23.52
C LYS A 474 1.62 3.22 24.35
N PHE A 475 2.30 2.30 25.03
CA PHE A 475 3.52 2.66 25.78
C PHE A 475 4.64 3.17 24.86
N LEU A 476 4.84 2.51 23.69
CA LEU A 476 5.81 2.98 22.70
C LEU A 476 5.41 4.34 22.11
N GLU A 477 4.14 4.58 21.80
CA GLU A 477 3.66 5.89 21.33
C GLU A 477 4.03 7.01 22.32
N GLN A 478 3.84 6.77 23.63
CA GLN A 478 4.20 7.73 24.68
C GLN A 478 5.72 7.95 24.80
N SER A 479 6.51 6.93 24.47
CA SER A 479 7.96 7.01 24.54
C SER A 479 8.62 7.75 23.37
N ILE A 480 7.92 7.96 22.26
CA ILE A 480 8.42 8.67 21.07
C ILE A 480 8.97 10.05 21.42
N ASP A 481 8.34 10.76 22.35
CA ASP A 481 8.76 12.09 22.76
C ASP A 481 10.16 12.13 23.41
N ASN A 482 10.70 10.97 23.79
CA ASN A 482 12.05 10.81 24.33
C ASN A 482 13.12 10.54 23.24
N LEU A 483 12.72 10.41 21.97
CA LEU A 483 13.66 10.26 20.87
C LEU A 483 14.36 11.59 20.57
N ALA A 484 15.53 11.52 19.99
CA ALA A 484 16.31 12.65 19.53
C ALA A 484 16.72 12.48 18.07
N ALA A 485 16.63 13.53 17.29
CA ALA A 485 17.10 13.58 15.91
C ALA A 485 18.42 14.37 15.85
N GLN A 486 19.45 13.78 15.27
CA GLN A 486 20.72 14.46 15.03
C GLN A 486 20.67 15.33 13.78
N ASP A 487 19.84 14.92 12.82
CA ASP A 487 19.65 15.58 11.52
C ASP A 487 18.25 15.31 10.96
N ALA A 488 18.03 15.70 9.70
CA ALA A 488 16.74 15.52 9.02
C ALA A 488 16.40 14.04 8.75
N ASP A 489 17.40 13.16 8.57
CA ASP A 489 17.19 11.70 8.37
C ASP A 489 16.67 11.06 9.65
N ASP A 490 17.26 11.36 10.79
CA ASP A 490 16.74 10.90 12.08
C ASP A 490 15.33 11.44 12.37
N LEU A 491 15.06 12.71 12.03
CA LEU A 491 13.72 13.28 12.14
C LEU A 491 12.71 12.50 11.27
N LEU A 492 13.08 12.19 10.03
CA LEU A 492 12.27 11.36 9.14
C LEU A 492 11.99 10.00 9.75
N ARG A 493 13.00 9.31 10.28
CA ARG A 493 12.87 7.99 10.90
C ARG A 493 11.97 8.01 12.13
N ILE A 494 12.00 9.06 12.95
CA ILE A 494 11.09 9.24 14.08
C ILE A 494 9.64 9.34 13.58
N TYR A 495 9.37 10.13 12.54
CA TYR A 495 8.02 10.24 11.96
C TYR A 495 7.57 8.93 11.33
N GLU A 496 8.44 8.21 10.64
CA GLU A 496 8.15 6.89 10.09
C GLU A 496 7.73 5.86 11.17
N ILE A 497 8.31 5.92 12.37
CA ILE A 497 7.90 5.09 13.52
C ILE A 497 6.54 5.55 14.05
N ARG A 498 6.31 6.85 14.21
CA ARG A 498 5.00 7.40 14.65
C ARG A 498 3.87 6.97 13.72
N GLU A 499 4.09 7.04 12.42
CA GLU A 499 3.14 6.60 11.40
C GLU A 499 2.80 5.12 11.57
N ARG A 500 3.82 4.25 11.68
CA ARG A 500 3.63 2.82 11.90
C ARG A 500 2.91 2.50 13.20
N LEU A 501 3.25 3.16 14.31
CA LEU A 501 2.58 2.96 15.60
C LEU A 501 1.08 3.30 15.51
N THR A 502 0.73 4.41 14.87
CA THR A 502 -0.67 4.81 14.62
C THR A 502 -1.41 3.73 13.80
N VAL A 503 -0.78 3.20 12.75
CA VAL A 503 -1.35 2.12 11.94
C VAL A 503 -1.48 0.84 12.76
N CYS A 504 -0.48 0.47 13.56
CA CYS A 504 -0.51 -0.73 14.43
C CYS A 504 -1.71 -0.68 15.39
N ARG A 505 -1.99 0.46 16.02
CA ARG A 505 -3.17 0.62 16.88
C ARG A 505 -4.48 0.36 16.15
N SER A 506 -4.60 0.89 14.92
CA SER A 506 -5.79 0.65 14.10
C SER A 506 -5.91 -0.83 13.70
N VAL A 507 -4.82 -1.48 13.31
CA VAL A 507 -4.79 -2.91 13.00
C VAL A 507 -5.25 -3.73 14.21
N ILE A 508 -4.71 -3.47 15.39
CA ILE A 508 -5.09 -4.17 16.64
C ILE A 508 -6.58 -3.98 16.94
N ALA A 509 -7.08 -2.75 16.83
CA ALA A 509 -8.50 -2.45 17.08
C ALA A 509 -9.44 -3.20 16.12
N HIS A 510 -9.08 -3.27 14.84
CA HIS A 510 -9.85 -4.00 13.83
C HIS A 510 -9.79 -5.53 14.05
N LEU A 511 -8.60 -6.09 14.36
CA LEU A 511 -8.47 -7.50 14.71
C LEU A 511 -9.30 -7.87 15.94
N LYS A 512 -9.33 -7.00 16.97
CA LYS A 512 -10.20 -7.20 18.17
C LYS A 512 -11.67 -7.13 17.83
N ALA A 513 -12.06 -6.30 16.87
CA ALA A 513 -13.47 -6.11 16.53
C ALA A 513 -14.07 -7.28 15.77
N ARG A 514 -13.32 -7.92 14.85
CA ARG A 514 -13.84 -9.03 14.04
C ARG A 514 -13.87 -10.33 14.81
N LYS A 515 -15.07 -10.82 15.15
CA LYS A 515 -15.29 -12.03 15.95
C LYS A 515 -15.56 -13.25 15.05
N GLU A 516 -14.67 -13.49 14.09
CA GLU A 516 -14.68 -14.65 13.19
C GLU A 516 -13.27 -14.91 12.63
N THR A 517 -13.07 -16.06 12.02
CA THR A 517 -11.93 -16.33 11.12
C THR A 517 -12.44 -16.45 9.70
N ARG A 518 -12.12 -15.42 8.90
CA ARG A 518 -12.40 -15.34 7.48
C ARG A 518 -11.09 -15.19 6.76
N TRP A 519 -10.81 -15.44 5.61
CA TRP A 519 -9.48 -15.32 5.02
C TRP A 519 -8.37 -15.89 5.90
N HIS A 520 -8.33 -17.19 5.98
CA HIS A 520 -7.39 -17.93 6.85
C HIS A 520 -5.93 -17.46 6.79
N SER A 521 -5.50 -16.92 5.64
CA SER A 521 -4.14 -16.40 5.46
C SER A 521 -3.92 -14.96 5.95
N PHE A 522 -4.97 -14.25 6.35
CA PHE A 522 -4.87 -12.85 6.79
C PHE A 522 -5.14 -12.65 8.27
N ALA A 523 -6.08 -13.43 8.80
CA ALA A 523 -6.48 -13.32 10.20
C ALA A 523 -7.03 -14.64 10.71
N GLU A 524 -6.33 -15.31 11.62
CA GLU A 524 -6.83 -16.50 12.33
C GLU A 524 -7.09 -16.14 13.79
N ASN A 525 -8.36 -15.93 14.13
CA ASN A 525 -8.79 -15.64 15.50
C ASN A 525 -9.02 -16.95 16.27
N MET A 526 -8.15 -17.24 17.24
CA MET A 526 -8.22 -18.48 18.02
C MET A 526 -9.46 -18.55 18.94
N ASP A 527 -10.04 -17.40 19.33
CA ASP A 527 -11.25 -17.34 20.13
C ASP A 527 -12.50 -17.56 19.27
N TYR A 528 -12.42 -17.22 17.96
CA TYR A 528 -13.51 -17.33 16.99
C TYR A 528 -13.01 -18.01 15.70
N PRO A 529 -12.72 -19.32 15.74
CA PRO A 529 -12.08 -20.03 14.63
C PRO A 529 -12.99 -20.26 13.42
N ALA A 530 -14.30 -20.13 13.59
CA ALA A 530 -15.29 -20.34 12.53
C ALA A 530 -15.61 -19.02 11.80
N LYS A 531 -15.94 -19.15 10.52
CA LYS A 531 -16.53 -18.09 9.72
C LYS A 531 -18.02 -17.94 10.06
N SER A 532 -18.53 -16.71 10.12
CA SER A 532 -19.93 -16.39 10.36
C SER A 532 -20.48 -15.42 9.31
N ASP A 533 -21.69 -15.69 8.80
CA ASP A 533 -22.37 -14.78 7.88
C ASP A 533 -22.82 -13.48 8.55
N ASP A 534 -22.95 -13.44 9.87
CA ASP A 534 -23.20 -12.22 10.65
C ASP A 534 -22.07 -11.19 10.48
N TRP A 535 -20.89 -11.66 10.09
CA TRP A 535 -19.70 -10.85 9.85
C TRP A 535 -19.43 -10.53 8.37
N LEU A 536 -20.40 -10.76 7.47
CA LEU A 536 -20.39 -10.20 6.12
C LEU A 536 -20.64 -8.68 6.18
N LYS A 537 -19.69 -7.96 6.81
CA LYS A 537 -19.73 -6.53 7.10
C LYS A 537 -18.33 -5.93 7.02
N TYR A 538 -18.25 -4.64 6.78
CA TYR A 538 -16.99 -3.93 6.96
C TYR A 538 -16.76 -3.62 8.42
N VAL A 539 -15.55 -3.84 8.90
CA VAL A 539 -15.04 -3.25 10.14
C VAL A 539 -14.37 -1.95 9.76
N ASN A 540 -14.98 -0.85 10.09
CA ASN A 540 -14.44 0.49 9.90
C ASN A 540 -14.02 1.08 11.24
N SER A 541 -13.23 2.14 11.21
CA SER A 541 -12.84 2.87 12.41
C SER A 541 -12.65 4.36 12.13
N ARG A 542 -12.77 5.15 13.20
CA ARG A 542 -12.42 6.58 13.23
C ARG A 542 -11.71 6.87 14.55
N LYS A 543 -10.73 7.75 14.54
CA LYS A 543 -10.10 8.23 15.77
C LYS A 543 -10.91 9.40 16.33
N GLU A 544 -11.39 9.26 17.56
CA GLU A 544 -12.13 10.29 18.29
C GLU A 544 -11.55 10.43 19.69
N ASN A 545 -11.22 11.65 20.09
CA ASN A 545 -10.63 11.94 21.41
C ASN A 545 -9.41 11.05 21.76
N GLY A 546 -8.55 10.77 20.76
CA GLY A 546 -7.35 9.95 20.94
C GLY A 546 -7.56 8.44 20.90
N GLU A 547 -8.80 7.94 20.86
CA GLU A 547 -9.13 6.52 20.84
C GLU A 547 -9.71 6.08 19.49
N ILE A 548 -9.41 4.84 19.08
CA ILE A 548 -9.95 4.25 17.87
C ILE A 548 -11.36 3.71 18.15
N LYS A 549 -12.36 4.31 17.53
CA LYS A 549 -13.77 3.88 17.60
C LYS A 549 -14.11 3.00 16.41
N ILE A 550 -14.64 1.82 16.68
CA ILE A 550 -15.08 0.87 15.66
C ILE A 550 -16.47 1.22 15.16
N ILE A 551 -16.66 1.14 13.86
CA ILE A 551 -17.92 1.35 13.15
C ILE A 551 -18.18 0.10 12.28
N ILE A 552 -19.26 -0.60 12.50
CA ILE A 552 -19.64 -1.75 11.67
C ILE A 552 -20.59 -1.26 10.57
N ARG A 553 -20.24 -1.54 9.31
CA ARG A 553 -21.04 -1.17 8.15
C ARG A 553 -21.50 -2.38 7.36
N ASP A 554 -22.72 -2.33 6.84
CA ASP A 554 -23.24 -3.33 5.91
C ASP A 554 -22.53 -3.24 4.56
N LEU A 555 -22.51 -4.36 3.82
CA LEU A 555 -21.85 -4.43 2.52
C LEU A 555 -22.59 -3.56 1.49
N VAL A 556 -21.83 -2.77 0.74
CA VAL A 556 -22.28 -2.07 -0.46
C VAL A 556 -22.18 -3.05 -1.63
N ARG A 557 -23.32 -3.49 -2.16
CA ARG A 557 -23.44 -4.53 -3.18
C ARG A 557 -23.55 -3.92 -4.58
N GLY A 558 -23.38 -4.77 -5.61
CA GLY A 558 -23.50 -4.34 -7.00
C GLY A 558 -24.88 -3.72 -7.30
N GLY A 559 -24.85 -2.56 -7.94
CA GLY A 559 -26.03 -1.74 -8.23
C GLY A 559 -26.31 -0.65 -7.19
N ASP A 560 -25.74 -0.73 -5.99
CA ASP A 560 -25.76 0.34 -5.00
C ASP A 560 -24.52 1.24 -5.20
N SER A 561 -24.67 2.51 -4.89
CA SER A 561 -23.57 3.48 -4.83
C SER A 561 -23.54 4.08 -3.44
N TYR A 562 -22.38 4.06 -2.80
CA TYR A 562 -22.21 4.71 -1.50
C TYR A 562 -21.79 6.17 -1.70
N GLU A 563 -22.53 7.05 -1.06
CA GLU A 563 -22.16 8.46 -0.92
C GLU A 563 -22.11 8.82 0.59
N HIS A 564 -21.25 9.77 0.95
CA HIS A 564 -21.23 10.27 2.31
C HIS A 564 -22.51 11.01 2.65
N SER A 565 -23.15 10.70 3.76
CA SER A 565 -24.48 11.19 4.15
C SER A 565 -24.53 12.68 4.51
N ASP A 566 -23.39 13.34 4.60
CA ASP A 566 -23.27 14.73 5.08
C ASP A 566 -22.78 15.69 3.97
N LYS A 567 -23.23 15.47 2.71
CA LYS A 567 -22.98 16.42 1.61
C LYS A 567 -23.97 17.56 1.60
#